data_da90fa10f3172edbbbc0de467a4b79a4
#
_entry.id   da90fa10f3172edbbbc0de467a4b79a4
#
_cell.length_a   1.000
_cell.length_b   1.000
_cell.length_c   1.000
_cell.angle_alpha   90.00
_cell.angle_beta   90.00
_cell.angle_gamma   90.00
#
_symmetry.space_group_name_H-M   'P 1'
#
loop_
_entity.id
_entity.type
_entity.pdbx_description
1 polymer ?
#
loop_
_entity_poly.entity_id
_entity_poly.type
_entity_poly.pdbx_seq_one_letter_code
_entity_poly.pdbx_strand_id
1 'polypeptide(L)'
;DTEIFVTQAPGLEEMDPKEYVYKMNKSLYGIPFSGRTFQRVMEEFLTGPQGLGFTRCITDKCVYTKWVKGERIVVLTYVDDLISMTHSEKLRKWWKDSLHSRFKKITYNDTCEWILNMKLTRGEHEDGRQWLELSQELAITKIAQACGLTECRRTTTPIDSGSKLHQTTEDDPPPNESWSYPSVLGGVMYIANTTRADIAYATSRLTRYLKNPSQLHCQALKRLVKYLWTTKHIGLRYTSGQSNPFKLTTASDASFADCEDTKRSTLG
;
A
#
# COMPACT_ATOMS: atom_id res chain seq x y z
N ASP A 1 9.09 -4.91 27.66
CA ASP A 1 7.71 -4.53 27.99
C ASP A 1 7.76 -3.12 28.58
N THR A 2 7.35 -2.12 27.79
CA THR A 2 7.31 -0.73 28.23
C THR A 2 5.94 -0.48 28.84
N GLU A 3 5.92 -0.10 30.12
CA GLU A 3 4.69 0.36 30.76
C GLU A 3 4.28 1.71 30.17
N ILE A 4 3.01 1.85 29.82
CA ILE A 4 2.46 3.07 29.25
C ILE A 4 1.43 3.62 30.22
N PHE A 5 1.58 4.90 30.54
CA PHE A 5 0.67 5.65 31.36
C PHE A 5 0.01 6.73 30.51
N VAL A 6 -1.28 6.96 30.71
CA VAL A 6 -2.06 7.99 30.03
C VAL A 6 -2.79 8.86 31.05
N THR A 7 -2.91 10.14 30.74
CA THR A 7 -3.71 11.05 31.56
C THR A 7 -5.18 10.66 31.50
N GLN A 8 -5.91 10.94 32.57
CA GLN A 8 -7.38 10.75 32.58
C GLN A 8 -8.02 11.62 31.51
N ALA A 9 -9.04 11.07 30.85
CA ALA A 9 -9.76 11.82 29.81
C ALA A 9 -10.54 12.99 30.44
N PRO A 10 -10.44 14.22 29.86
CA PRO A 10 -11.18 15.37 30.36
C PRO A 10 -12.70 15.09 30.45
N GLY A 11 -13.27 15.32 31.63
CA GLY A 11 -14.68 15.07 31.92
C GLY A 11 -15.02 13.63 32.29
N LEU A 12 -14.03 12.74 32.42
CA LEU A 12 -14.14 11.34 32.85
C LEU A 12 -13.13 11.01 33.94
N GLU A 13 -12.70 12.03 34.70
CA GLU A 13 -11.74 11.86 35.76
C GLU A 13 -12.39 11.10 36.94
N GLU A 14 -11.76 10.00 37.35
CA GLU A 14 -12.21 9.22 38.55
C GLU A 14 -11.44 9.64 39.80
N MET A 15 -10.27 10.28 39.65
CA MET A 15 -9.39 10.73 40.73
C MET A 15 -8.74 12.08 40.35
N ASP A 16 -8.02 12.72 41.26
CA ASP A 16 -7.30 13.96 40.95
C ASP A 16 -6.32 13.75 39.78
N PRO A 17 -6.52 14.39 38.62
CA PRO A 17 -5.70 14.18 37.43
C PRO A 17 -4.27 14.71 37.59
N LYS A 18 -3.97 15.47 38.65
CA LYS A 18 -2.61 15.92 38.97
C LYS A 18 -1.79 14.86 39.70
N GLU A 19 -2.47 13.95 40.42
CA GLU A 19 -1.83 12.92 41.22
C GLU A 19 -1.92 11.53 40.59
N TYR A 20 -2.94 11.28 39.75
CA TYR A 20 -3.25 9.96 39.23
C TYR A 20 -3.30 9.91 37.73
N VAL A 21 -2.71 8.86 37.17
CA VAL A 21 -2.75 8.52 35.75
C VAL A 21 -3.21 7.06 35.57
N TYR A 22 -3.79 6.73 34.43
CA TYR A 22 -4.14 5.36 34.13
C TYR A 22 -2.92 4.58 33.63
N LYS A 23 -2.67 3.40 34.18
CA LYS A 23 -1.74 2.42 33.61
C LYS A 23 -2.49 1.59 32.57
N MET A 24 -1.96 1.54 31.36
CA MET A 24 -2.55 0.76 30.29
C MET A 24 -2.25 -0.73 30.45
N ASN A 25 -3.33 -1.52 30.55
CA ASN A 25 -3.25 -2.99 30.59
C ASN A 25 -3.32 -3.63 29.20
N LYS A 26 -3.71 -2.90 28.17
CA LYS A 26 -3.80 -3.34 26.77
C LYS A 26 -3.44 -2.19 25.84
N SER A 27 -2.94 -2.54 24.66
CA SER A 27 -2.69 -1.55 23.61
C SER A 27 -3.97 -0.88 23.15
N LEU A 28 -3.94 0.45 22.96
CA LEU A 28 -5.01 1.23 22.34
C LEU A 28 -4.63 1.57 20.90
N TYR A 29 -5.65 1.74 20.06
CA TYR A 29 -5.49 2.22 18.71
C TYR A 29 -4.87 3.63 18.70
N GLY A 30 -3.88 3.85 17.83
CA GLY A 30 -3.19 5.15 17.74
C GLY A 30 -1.88 5.25 18.55
N ILE A 31 -1.59 4.32 19.43
CA ILE A 31 -0.30 4.30 20.13
C ILE A 31 0.79 3.69 19.21
N PRO A 32 2.00 4.28 19.14
CA PRO A 32 3.05 3.85 18.21
C PRO A 32 3.42 2.36 18.26
N PHE A 33 3.30 1.72 19.42
CA PHE A 33 3.66 0.32 19.62
C PHE A 33 2.50 -0.67 19.42
N SER A 34 1.27 -0.20 19.22
CA SER A 34 0.08 -1.07 19.15
C SER A 34 0.13 -2.03 17.98
N GLY A 35 0.54 -1.56 16.81
CA GLY A 35 0.69 -2.40 15.62
C GLY A 35 1.72 -3.52 15.83
N ARG A 36 2.87 -3.21 16.43
CA ARG A 36 3.90 -4.20 16.75
C ARG A 36 3.43 -5.23 17.78
N THR A 37 2.69 -4.79 18.79
CA THR A 37 2.12 -5.67 19.82
C THR A 37 1.09 -6.62 19.21
N PHE A 38 0.20 -6.11 18.36
CA PHE A 38 -0.78 -6.93 17.66
C PHE A 38 -0.10 -7.94 16.73
N GLN A 39 0.92 -7.52 15.97
CA GLN A 39 1.68 -8.42 15.11
C GLN A 39 2.34 -9.56 15.89
N ARG A 40 2.91 -9.29 17.07
CA ARG A 40 3.48 -10.31 17.94
C ARG A 40 2.43 -11.31 18.41
N VAL A 41 1.27 -10.83 18.84
CA VAL A 41 0.13 -11.70 19.26
C VAL A 41 -0.34 -12.57 18.11
N MET A 42 -0.42 -12.01 16.90
CA MET A 42 -0.81 -12.75 15.71
C MET A 42 0.25 -13.78 15.32
N GLU A 43 1.53 -13.42 15.37
CA GLU A 43 2.62 -14.36 15.09
C GLU A 43 2.62 -15.53 16.07
N GLU A 44 2.46 -15.27 17.37
CA GLU A 44 2.36 -16.32 18.39
C GLU A 44 1.15 -17.24 18.16
N PHE A 45 0.00 -16.65 17.79
CA PHE A 45 -1.19 -17.41 17.46
C PHE A 45 -1.00 -18.29 16.21
N LEU A 46 -0.29 -17.81 15.20
CA LEU A 46 -0.06 -18.55 13.97
C LEU A 46 1.06 -19.60 14.10
N THR A 47 2.18 -19.25 14.72
CA THR A 47 3.44 -20.04 14.68
C THR A 47 3.94 -20.51 16.04
N GLY A 48 3.40 -20.00 17.15
CA GLY A 48 3.84 -20.33 18.51
C GLY A 48 3.69 -21.81 18.87
N PRO A 49 4.28 -22.27 19.99
CA PRO A 49 4.25 -23.68 20.41
C PRO A 49 2.82 -24.24 20.60
N GLN A 50 1.88 -23.39 20.97
CA GLN A 50 0.45 -23.72 21.08
C GLN A 50 -0.37 -23.04 19.97
N GLY A 51 0.32 -22.52 18.94
CA GLY A 51 -0.29 -21.85 17.82
C GLY A 51 -0.88 -22.82 16.79
N LEU A 52 -1.34 -22.25 15.68
CA LEU A 52 -2.00 -23.00 14.63
C LEU A 52 -1.04 -23.79 13.72
N GLY A 53 0.28 -23.72 13.95
CA GLY A 53 1.29 -24.48 13.20
C GLY A 53 1.51 -23.98 11.78
N PHE A 54 1.40 -22.67 11.55
CA PHE A 54 1.82 -22.04 10.30
C PHE A 54 3.34 -21.87 10.26
N THR A 55 3.88 -21.86 9.05
CA THR A 55 5.26 -21.45 8.77
C THR A 55 5.27 -20.03 8.25
N ARG A 56 6.06 -19.17 8.87
CA ARG A 56 6.25 -17.78 8.42
C ARG A 56 7.20 -17.72 7.24
N CYS A 57 6.88 -16.91 6.22
CA CYS A 57 7.75 -16.70 5.07
C CYS A 57 9.06 -15.99 5.48
N ILE A 58 10.17 -16.37 4.85
CA ILE A 58 11.49 -15.81 5.13
C ILE A 58 11.62 -14.40 4.54
N THR A 59 11.15 -14.22 3.31
CA THR A 59 11.28 -12.96 2.55
C THR A 59 10.24 -11.92 2.94
N ASP A 60 9.01 -12.33 3.22
CA ASP A 60 7.95 -11.46 3.68
C ASP A 60 7.39 -11.95 5.02
N LYS A 61 7.68 -11.19 6.06
CA LYS A 61 7.27 -11.53 7.44
C LYS A 61 5.76 -11.42 7.71
N CYS A 62 5.00 -10.86 6.76
CA CYS A 62 3.54 -10.79 6.83
C CYS A 62 2.84 -11.97 6.16
N VAL A 63 3.59 -12.88 5.53
CA VAL A 63 3.06 -14.07 4.84
C VAL A 63 3.28 -15.32 5.68
N TYR A 64 2.21 -16.08 5.86
CA TYR A 64 2.21 -17.35 6.59
C TYR A 64 1.58 -18.44 5.74
N THR A 65 2.12 -19.65 5.80
CA THR A 65 1.62 -20.80 5.05
C THR A 65 1.46 -22.01 5.95
N LYS A 66 0.45 -22.82 5.67
CA LYS A 66 0.25 -24.11 6.33
C LYS A 66 -0.24 -25.15 5.33
N TRP A 67 0.32 -26.35 5.43
CA TRP A 67 -0.13 -27.54 4.68
C TRP A 67 -0.86 -28.51 5.62
N VAL A 68 -2.03 -28.97 5.21
CA VAL A 68 -2.83 -29.96 5.95
C VAL A 68 -3.34 -30.99 4.96
N LYS A 69 -2.86 -32.22 5.08
CA LYS A 69 -3.28 -33.36 4.22
C LYS A 69 -3.20 -33.06 2.71
N GLY A 70 -2.15 -32.37 2.28
CA GLY A 70 -1.93 -32.01 0.87
C GLY A 70 -2.66 -30.72 0.40
N GLU A 71 -3.49 -30.11 1.23
CA GLU A 71 -4.15 -28.84 0.97
C GLU A 71 -3.39 -27.69 1.62
N ARG A 72 -3.32 -26.54 0.95
CA ARG A 72 -2.58 -25.38 1.43
C ARG A 72 -3.51 -24.23 1.80
N ILE A 73 -3.20 -23.57 2.90
CA ILE A 73 -3.73 -22.24 3.24
C ILE A 73 -2.59 -21.26 3.35
N VAL A 74 -2.76 -20.09 2.76
CA VAL A 74 -1.86 -18.94 2.86
C VAL A 74 -2.60 -17.82 3.57
N VAL A 75 -1.95 -17.19 4.55
CA VAL A 75 -2.49 -16.06 5.29
C VAL A 75 -1.53 -14.88 5.15
N LEU A 76 -2.07 -13.74 4.78
CA LEU A 76 -1.40 -12.44 4.75
C LEU A 76 -1.92 -11.61 5.92
N THR A 77 -1.02 -10.98 6.65
CA THR A 77 -1.37 -10.11 7.78
C THR A 77 -0.93 -8.68 7.49
N TYR A 78 -1.81 -7.71 7.68
CA TYR A 78 -1.44 -6.29 7.59
C TYR A 78 -2.17 -5.53 8.70
N VAL A 79 -1.45 -5.26 9.78
CA VAL A 79 -1.99 -4.69 11.03
C VAL A 79 -3.19 -5.53 11.49
N ASP A 80 -4.41 -5.03 11.37
CA ASP A 80 -5.68 -5.66 11.72
C ASP A 80 -6.38 -6.37 10.56
N ASP A 81 -5.91 -6.18 9.33
CA ASP A 81 -6.43 -6.87 8.15
C ASP A 81 -5.76 -8.24 7.93
N LEU A 82 -6.59 -9.25 7.70
CA LEU A 82 -6.15 -10.61 7.40
C LEU A 82 -6.77 -11.09 6.09
N ILE A 83 -5.92 -11.56 5.18
CA ILE A 83 -6.39 -12.24 3.96
C ILE A 83 -5.98 -13.70 4.04
N SER A 84 -6.93 -14.58 3.80
CA SER A 84 -6.66 -16.01 3.69
C SER A 84 -7.04 -16.54 2.32
N MET A 85 -6.19 -17.39 1.77
CA MET A 85 -6.37 -18.01 0.47
C MET A 85 -6.23 -19.54 0.61
N THR A 86 -7.26 -20.26 0.21
CA THR A 86 -7.26 -21.73 0.15
C THR A 86 -8.32 -22.20 -0.84
N HIS A 87 -8.09 -23.35 -1.46
CA HIS A 87 -9.10 -24.05 -2.29
C HIS A 87 -10.02 -24.95 -1.44
N SER A 88 -9.65 -25.21 -0.17
CA SER A 88 -10.36 -26.14 0.69
C SER A 88 -11.41 -25.44 1.55
N GLU A 89 -12.69 -25.80 1.35
CA GLU A 89 -13.78 -25.32 2.20
C GLU A 89 -13.60 -25.74 3.67
N LYS A 90 -13.01 -26.93 3.89
CA LYS A 90 -12.71 -27.43 5.24
C LYS A 90 -11.66 -26.57 5.93
N LEU A 91 -10.58 -26.19 5.21
CA LEU A 91 -9.56 -25.30 5.75
C LEU A 91 -10.09 -23.88 5.95
N ARG A 92 -10.97 -23.39 5.07
CA ARG A 92 -11.63 -22.09 5.23
C ARG A 92 -12.47 -22.03 6.50
N LYS A 93 -13.30 -23.07 6.72
CA LYS A 93 -14.11 -23.18 7.94
C LYS A 93 -13.23 -23.28 9.19
N TRP A 94 -12.25 -24.21 9.18
CA TRP A 94 -11.31 -24.37 10.28
C TRP A 94 -10.60 -23.06 10.63
N TRP A 95 -10.17 -22.29 9.63
CA TRP A 95 -9.52 -21.02 9.81
C TRP A 95 -10.45 -19.98 10.48
N LYS A 96 -11.70 -19.86 10.00
CA LYS A 96 -12.71 -19.00 10.61
C LYS A 96 -12.97 -19.37 12.07
N ASP A 97 -13.17 -20.64 12.36
CA ASP A 97 -13.42 -21.14 13.71
C ASP A 97 -12.22 -20.88 14.64
N SER A 98 -11.00 -21.06 14.13
CA SER A 98 -9.76 -20.80 14.89
C SER A 98 -9.61 -19.32 15.24
N LEU A 99 -9.92 -18.43 14.30
CA LEU A 99 -9.91 -16.99 14.55
C LEU A 99 -10.97 -16.59 15.59
N HIS A 100 -12.19 -17.11 15.49
CA HIS A 100 -13.26 -16.84 16.45
C HIS A 100 -12.94 -17.33 17.87
N SER A 101 -12.23 -18.45 18.00
CA SER A 101 -11.81 -18.95 19.31
C SER A 101 -10.81 -18.03 20.00
N ARG A 102 -10.00 -17.31 19.24
CA ARG A 102 -8.94 -16.41 19.77
C ARG A 102 -9.38 -14.96 19.90
N PHE A 103 -10.16 -14.46 18.95
CA PHE A 103 -10.55 -13.05 18.85
C PHE A 103 -12.09 -12.92 18.92
N LYS A 104 -12.58 -12.10 19.85
CA LYS A 104 -14.03 -12.00 20.14
C LYS A 104 -14.86 -11.26 19.09
N LYS A 105 -14.21 -10.34 18.32
CA LYS A 105 -14.89 -9.52 17.31
C LYS A 105 -14.10 -9.61 16.01
N ILE A 106 -14.61 -10.34 15.04
CA ILE A 106 -14.04 -10.46 13.71
C ILE A 106 -15.15 -10.26 12.69
N THR A 107 -14.88 -9.42 11.71
CA THR A 107 -15.74 -9.25 10.54
C THR A 107 -15.14 -10.06 9.39
N TYR A 108 -15.95 -10.83 8.69
CA TYR A 108 -15.52 -11.60 7.52
C TYR A 108 -16.13 -11.00 6.25
N ASN A 109 -15.30 -10.99 5.21
CA ASN A 109 -15.74 -10.77 3.86
C ASN A 109 -15.24 -11.94 3.00
N ASP A 110 -16.16 -12.78 2.53
CA ASP A 110 -15.82 -14.00 1.78
C ASP A 110 -15.33 -13.70 0.36
N THR A 111 -15.67 -12.56 -0.20
CA THR A 111 -15.30 -12.17 -1.57
C THR A 111 -14.01 -11.37 -1.65
N CYS A 112 -13.61 -10.72 -0.58
CA CYS A 112 -12.45 -9.81 -0.54
C CYS A 112 -12.40 -8.88 -1.77
N GLU A 113 -13.28 -7.91 -1.82
CA GLU A 113 -13.35 -6.94 -2.93
C GLU A 113 -12.36 -5.78 -2.78
N TRP A 114 -11.93 -5.52 -1.56
CA TRP A 114 -11.02 -4.42 -1.23
C TRP A 114 -9.94 -4.88 -0.28
N ILE A 115 -8.72 -4.42 -0.54
CA ILE A 115 -7.58 -4.56 0.34
C ILE A 115 -6.64 -3.38 0.20
N LEU A 116 -6.21 -2.77 1.32
CA LEU A 116 -5.22 -1.69 1.34
C LEU A 116 -5.52 -0.59 0.30
N ASN A 117 -6.77 -0.14 0.22
CA ASN A 117 -7.25 0.82 -0.77
C ASN A 117 -7.12 0.37 -2.25
N MET A 118 -6.90 -0.91 -2.51
CA MET A 118 -6.95 -1.50 -3.84
C MET A 118 -8.25 -2.28 -4.02
N LYS A 119 -8.88 -2.13 -5.18
CA LYS A 119 -10.03 -2.93 -5.57
C LYS A 119 -9.55 -4.24 -6.21
N LEU A 120 -10.11 -5.36 -5.77
CA LEU A 120 -9.90 -6.67 -6.38
C LEU A 120 -11.07 -7.00 -7.28
N THR A 121 -10.80 -7.18 -8.55
CA THR A 121 -11.80 -7.64 -9.54
C THR A 121 -11.35 -9.00 -10.06
N ARG A 122 -12.30 -9.91 -10.23
CA ARG A 122 -12.06 -11.26 -10.74
C ARG A 122 -12.90 -11.49 -11.97
N GLY A 123 -12.40 -12.32 -12.86
CA GLY A 123 -13.15 -12.73 -14.05
C GLY A 123 -12.51 -13.93 -14.72
N GLU A 124 -13.06 -14.28 -15.86
CA GLU A 124 -12.63 -15.39 -16.69
C GLU A 124 -12.45 -14.92 -18.13
N HIS A 125 -11.40 -15.40 -18.78
CA HIS A 125 -11.18 -15.23 -20.20
C HIS A 125 -12.06 -16.20 -21.01
N GLU A 126 -12.25 -15.94 -22.27
CA GLU A 126 -13.02 -16.82 -23.19
C GLU A 126 -12.45 -18.24 -23.27
N ASP A 127 -11.17 -18.42 -23.00
CA ASP A 127 -10.48 -19.71 -22.94
C ASP A 127 -10.56 -20.43 -21.59
N GLY A 128 -11.38 -19.92 -20.65
CA GLY A 128 -11.59 -20.50 -19.31
C GLY A 128 -10.52 -20.15 -18.28
N ARG A 129 -9.49 -19.39 -18.65
CA ARG A 129 -8.48 -18.93 -17.69
C ARG A 129 -9.03 -17.86 -16.76
N GLN A 130 -8.83 -18.03 -15.48
CA GLN A 130 -9.24 -17.06 -14.47
C GLN A 130 -8.24 -15.90 -14.39
N TRP A 131 -8.72 -14.70 -14.11
CA TRP A 131 -7.86 -13.55 -13.83
C TRP A 131 -8.28 -12.82 -12.56
N LEU A 132 -7.30 -12.19 -11.92
CA LEU A 132 -7.45 -11.29 -10.78
C LEU A 132 -6.78 -9.97 -11.13
N GLU A 133 -7.49 -8.86 -10.93
CA GLU A 133 -6.96 -7.51 -11.14
C GLU A 133 -7.01 -6.69 -9.87
N LEU A 134 -5.88 -6.01 -9.59
CA LEU A 134 -5.74 -5.02 -8.55
C LEU A 134 -5.76 -3.63 -9.17
N SER A 135 -6.68 -2.77 -8.76
CA SER A 135 -6.79 -1.40 -9.28
C SER A 135 -6.96 -0.38 -8.15
N GLN A 136 -6.58 0.87 -8.43
CA GLN A 136 -6.65 1.98 -7.46
C GLN A 136 -7.45 3.17 -8.02
N GLU A 137 -8.46 2.90 -8.83
CA GLU A 137 -9.27 3.95 -9.48
C GLU A 137 -9.82 4.97 -8.47
N LEU A 138 -10.27 4.51 -7.30
CA LEU A 138 -10.79 5.40 -6.26
C LEU A 138 -9.71 6.34 -5.69
N ALA A 139 -8.51 5.84 -5.45
CA ALA A 139 -7.39 6.64 -4.97
C ALA A 139 -6.97 7.68 -6.02
N ILE A 140 -6.87 7.26 -7.28
CA ILE A 140 -6.56 8.15 -8.40
C ILE A 140 -7.62 9.26 -8.53
N THR A 141 -8.91 8.89 -8.40
CA THR A 141 -10.04 9.82 -8.47
C THR A 141 -9.92 10.89 -7.37
N LYS A 142 -9.66 10.49 -6.13
CA LYS A 142 -9.48 11.43 -5.00
C LYS A 142 -8.32 12.39 -5.23
N ILE A 143 -7.19 11.91 -5.74
CA ILE A 143 -6.03 12.75 -6.06
C ILE A 143 -6.37 13.74 -7.18
N ALA A 144 -7.00 13.28 -8.25
CA ALA A 144 -7.38 14.15 -9.37
C ALA A 144 -8.39 15.23 -8.95
N GLN A 145 -9.37 14.89 -8.11
CA GLN A 145 -10.31 15.83 -7.52
C GLN A 145 -9.62 16.88 -6.65
N ALA A 146 -8.72 16.46 -5.78
CA ALA A 146 -7.95 17.38 -4.94
C ALA A 146 -7.10 18.37 -5.73
N CYS A 147 -6.66 17.97 -6.93
CA CYS A 147 -5.90 18.83 -7.85
C CYS A 147 -6.78 19.62 -8.84
N GLY A 148 -8.11 19.45 -8.84
CA GLY A 148 -9.01 20.07 -9.82
C GLY A 148 -8.81 19.57 -11.25
N LEU A 149 -8.44 18.29 -11.44
CA LEU A 149 -8.02 17.73 -12.73
C LEU A 149 -9.00 16.68 -13.30
N THR A 150 -10.28 16.71 -12.91
CA THR A 150 -11.29 15.75 -13.37
C THR A 150 -11.81 16.03 -14.79
N GLU A 151 -11.67 17.29 -15.25
CA GLU A 151 -12.08 17.73 -16.59
C GLU A 151 -10.85 18.14 -17.42
N CYS A 152 -9.93 17.23 -17.62
CA CYS A 152 -8.69 17.53 -18.33
C CYS A 152 -8.59 16.75 -19.66
N ARG A 153 -7.87 17.31 -20.62
CA ARG A 153 -7.53 16.60 -21.86
C ARG A 153 -6.67 15.39 -21.57
N ARG A 154 -6.88 14.33 -22.34
CA ARG A 154 -6.10 13.09 -22.25
C ARG A 154 -4.60 13.37 -22.38
N THR A 155 -3.83 12.78 -21.48
CA THR A 155 -2.37 12.80 -21.49
C THR A 155 -1.87 11.38 -21.72
N THR A 156 -1.00 11.20 -22.71
CA THR A 156 -0.54 9.88 -23.16
C THR A 156 0.73 9.39 -22.48
N THR A 157 1.48 10.30 -21.84
CA THR A 157 2.75 9.97 -21.14
C THR A 157 2.77 10.60 -19.74
N PRO A 158 3.30 9.89 -18.75
CA PRO A 158 3.32 10.36 -17.36
C PRO A 158 4.24 11.57 -17.14
N ILE A 159 5.29 11.70 -17.92
CA ILE A 159 6.23 12.82 -17.90
C ILE A 159 6.57 13.23 -19.33
N ASP A 160 6.95 14.48 -19.52
CA ASP A 160 7.41 14.96 -20.83
C ASP A 160 8.87 14.58 -21.07
N SER A 161 9.18 14.04 -22.23
CA SER A 161 10.56 13.64 -22.59
C SER A 161 11.54 14.83 -22.63
N GLY A 162 11.03 16.05 -22.87
CA GLY A 162 11.83 17.28 -22.84
C GLY A 162 11.88 17.97 -21.48
N SER A 163 11.27 17.40 -20.44
CA SER A 163 11.16 18.03 -19.12
C SER A 163 12.52 18.06 -18.40
N LYS A 164 13.12 19.24 -18.29
CA LYS A 164 14.35 19.49 -17.54
C LYS A 164 13.99 19.92 -16.13
N LEU A 165 13.77 18.96 -15.25
CA LEU A 165 13.55 19.21 -13.83
C LEU A 165 14.92 19.45 -13.15
N HIS A 166 15.01 20.52 -12.36
CA HIS A 166 16.22 20.93 -11.63
C HIS A 166 15.85 21.39 -10.21
N GLN A 167 16.82 21.48 -9.32
CA GLN A 167 16.60 22.03 -7.99
C GLN A 167 16.09 23.46 -8.07
N THR A 168 15.14 23.81 -7.20
CA THR A 168 14.57 25.15 -7.13
C THR A 168 15.64 26.19 -6.84
N THR A 169 15.74 27.19 -7.69
CA THR A 169 16.60 28.35 -7.57
C THR A 169 15.82 29.59 -7.10
N GLU A 170 16.49 30.70 -6.84
CA GLU A 170 15.83 31.95 -6.46
C GLU A 170 14.98 32.55 -7.60
N ASP A 171 15.30 32.20 -8.85
CA ASP A 171 14.59 32.69 -10.04
C ASP A 171 13.32 31.87 -10.35
N ASP A 172 13.17 30.68 -9.73
CA ASP A 172 12.01 29.81 -9.96
C ASP A 172 10.77 30.32 -9.22
N PRO A 173 9.61 30.42 -9.90
CA PRO A 173 8.37 30.79 -9.23
C PRO A 173 7.99 29.79 -8.13
N PRO A 174 7.57 30.27 -6.95
CA PRO A 174 7.07 29.37 -5.90
C PRO A 174 5.80 28.65 -6.37
N PRO A 175 5.46 27.51 -5.74
CA PRO A 175 4.21 26.81 -6.01
C PRO A 175 3.00 27.73 -5.85
N ASN A 176 2.13 27.77 -6.86
CA ASN A 176 0.88 28.52 -6.84
C ASN A 176 -0.31 27.57 -6.98
N GLU A 177 -0.37 26.60 -6.07
CA GLU A 177 -1.40 25.56 -6.08
C GLU A 177 -2.18 25.58 -4.77
N SER A 178 -3.48 25.25 -4.83
CA SER A 178 -4.34 25.12 -3.65
C SER A 178 -4.09 23.82 -2.87
N TRP A 179 -3.23 22.93 -3.37
CA TRP A 179 -2.92 21.63 -2.80
C TRP A 179 -1.44 21.49 -2.46
N SER A 180 -1.13 20.58 -1.54
CA SER A 180 0.24 20.32 -1.08
C SER A 180 0.96 19.34 -2.02
N TYR A 181 2.08 19.76 -2.61
CA TYR A 181 2.93 18.93 -3.46
C TYR A 181 3.37 17.62 -2.76
N PRO A 182 3.91 17.63 -1.51
CA PRO A 182 4.27 16.40 -0.82
C PRO A 182 3.09 15.46 -0.58
N SER A 183 1.91 16.00 -0.28
CA SER A 183 0.71 15.18 -0.04
C SER A 183 0.23 14.47 -1.31
N VAL A 184 0.15 15.19 -2.42
CA VAL A 184 -0.26 14.63 -3.71
C VAL A 184 0.77 13.61 -4.20
N LEU A 185 2.05 13.95 -4.14
CA LEU A 185 3.13 13.06 -4.58
C LEU A 185 3.21 11.80 -3.70
N GLY A 186 2.97 11.89 -2.39
CA GLY A 186 2.89 10.73 -1.50
C GLY A 186 1.79 9.74 -1.92
N GLY A 187 0.62 10.23 -2.29
CA GLY A 187 -0.45 9.40 -2.85
C GLY A 187 -0.07 8.76 -4.19
N VAL A 188 0.59 9.52 -5.07
CA VAL A 188 1.10 9.00 -6.36
C VAL A 188 2.19 7.95 -6.15
N MET A 189 3.10 8.14 -5.19
CA MET A 189 4.11 7.13 -4.81
C MET A 189 3.48 5.80 -4.38
N TYR A 190 2.42 5.87 -3.58
CA TYR A 190 1.70 4.66 -3.18
C TYR A 190 1.13 3.91 -4.39
N ILE A 191 0.52 4.63 -5.33
CA ILE A 191 -0.03 4.07 -6.56
C ILE A 191 1.08 3.46 -7.44
N ALA A 192 2.20 4.15 -7.61
CA ALA A 192 3.35 3.68 -8.38
C ALA A 192 3.93 2.36 -7.84
N ASN A 193 4.04 2.25 -6.52
CA ASN A 193 4.63 1.09 -5.85
C ASN A 193 3.69 -0.11 -5.73
N THR A 194 2.39 0.05 -6.03
CA THR A 194 1.40 -1.02 -5.84
C THR A 194 0.83 -1.53 -7.16
N THR A 195 0.17 -0.70 -7.96
CA THR A 195 -0.58 -1.15 -9.14
C THR A 195 -0.14 -0.51 -10.46
N ARG A 196 0.67 0.55 -10.42
CA ARG A 196 0.99 1.38 -11.59
C ARG A 196 2.51 1.55 -11.75
N ALA A 197 3.21 0.46 -12.02
CA ALA A 197 4.65 0.48 -12.30
C ALA A 197 5.02 1.37 -13.52
N ASP A 198 4.09 1.61 -14.43
CA ASP A 198 4.25 2.48 -15.60
C ASP A 198 4.57 3.95 -15.25
N ILE A 199 4.25 4.40 -14.04
CA ILE A 199 4.59 5.75 -13.57
C ILE A 199 5.82 5.79 -12.66
N ALA A 200 6.50 4.68 -12.40
CA ALA A 200 7.58 4.60 -11.42
C ALA A 200 8.71 5.60 -11.72
N TYR A 201 9.14 5.70 -12.96
CA TYR A 201 10.18 6.65 -13.39
C TYR A 201 9.78 8.10 -13.15
N ALA A 202 8.59 8.50 -13.61
CA ALA A 202 8.11 9.87 -13.44
C ALA A 202 7.98 10.24 -11.96
N THR A 203 7.47 9.33 -11.16
CA THR A 203 7.34 9.48 -9.70
C THR A 203 8.70 9.64 -9.04
N SER A 204 9.66 8.76 -9.37
CA SER A 204 11.04 8.82 -8.84
C SER A 204 11.72 10.16 -9.18
N ARG A 205 11.54 10.68 -10.38
CA ARG A 205 12.06 12.00 -10.76
C ARG A 205 11.49 13.12 -9.89
N LEU A 206 10.18 13.11 -9.64
CA LEU A 206 9.49 14.13 -8.84
C LEU A 206 9.81 14.07 -7.35
N THR A 207 10.11 12.89 -6.80
CA THR A 207 10.47 12.75 -5.38
C THR A 207 11.76 13.45 -4.99
N ARG A 208 12.65 13.72 -5.93
CA ARG A 208 13.91 14.46 -5.70
C ARG A 208 13.65 15.90 -5.19
N TYR A 209 12.47 16.45 -5.49
CA TYR A 209 12.10 17.84 -5.19
C TYR A 209 11.07 17.99 -4.05
N LEU A 210 10.87 16.95 -3.24
CA LEU A 210 9.89 16.95 -2.14
C LEU A 210 10.09 18.07 -1.11
N LYS A 211 11.35 18.40 -0.80
CA LYS A 211 11.68 19.39 0.25
C LYS A 211 11.44 20.83 -0.18
N ASN A 212 11.71 21.14 -1.43
CA ASN A 212 11.62 22.50 -1.97
C ASN A 212 11.11 22.46 -3.42
N PRO A 213 9.81 22.20 -3.65
CA PRO A 213 9.24 22.21 -4.99
C PRO A 213 9.08 23.65 -5.49
N SER A 214 9.26 23.87 -6.81
CA SER A 214 8.87 25.08 -7.52
C SER A 214 7.59 24.86 -8.33
N GLN A 215 7.10 25.89 -9.00
CA GLN A 215 5.95 25.79 -9.90
C GLN A 215 6.20 24.82 -11.06
N LEU A 216 7.44 24.67 -11.51
CA LEU A 216 7.85 23.70 -12.52
C LEU A 216 7.53 22.25 -12.08
N HIS A 217 7.87 21.92 -10.83
CA HIS A 217 7.61 20.60 -10.25
C HIS A 217 6.11 20.34 -10.08
N CYS A 218 5.35 21.38 -9.69
CA CYS A 218 3.88 21.29 -9.61
C CYS A 218 3.26 21.01 -10.98
N GLN A 219 3.72 21.66 -12.03
CA GLN A 219 3.23 21.43 -13.40
C GLN A 219 3.54 20.01 -13.89
N ALA A 220 4.75 19.50 -13.60
CA ALA A 220 5.11 18.11 -13.92
C ALA A 220 4.26 17.09 -13.15
N LEU A 221 4.00 17.34 -11.86
CA LEU A 221 3.11 16.50 -11.05
C LEU A 221 1.66 16.57 -11.54
N LYS A 222 1.16 17.74 -11.92
CA LYS A 222 -0.15 17.86 -12.58
C LYS A 222 -0.26 17.01 -13.84
N ARG A 223 0.78 16.99 -14.67
CA ARG A 223 0.81 16.13 -15.87
C ARG A 223 0.72 14.67 -15.49
N LEU A 224 1.45 14.23 -14.48
CA LEU A 224 1.40 12.85 -13.98
C LEU A 224 0.00 12.50 -13.44
N VAL A 225 -0.62 13.39 -12.68
CA VAL A 225 -2.00 13.20 -12.19
C VAL A 225 -3.01 13.14 -13.34
N LYS A 226 -2.85 13.97 -14.39
CA LYS A 226 -3.69 13.90 -15.61
C LYS A 226 -3.54 12.56 -16.33
N TYR A 227 -2.30 12.05 -16.46
CA TYR A 227 -2.05 10.73 -17.02
C TYR A 227 -2.75 9.63 -16.21
N LEU A 228 -2.58 9.65 -14.88
CA LEU A 228 -3.28 8.71 -13.99
C LEU A 228 -4.80 8.80 -14.13
N TRP A 229 -5.36 10.00 -14.14
CA TRP A 229 -6.80 10.22 -14.28
C TRP A 229 -7.34 9.64 -15.60
N THR A 230 -6.66 9.90 -16.70
CA THR A 230 -7.10 9.42 -18.02
C THR A 230 -6.87 7.93 -18.26
N THR A 231 -6.07 7.30 -17.38
CA THR A 231 -5.75 5.86 -17.39
C THR A 231 -6.15 5.15 -16.10
N LYS A 232 -7.08 5.71 -15.32
CA LYS A 232 -7.43 5.23 -13.98
C LYS A 232 -7.97 3.80 -13.93
N HIS A 233 -8.50 3.33 -15.08
CA HIS A 233 -9.00 1.96 -15.26
C HIS A 233 -7.90 0.91 -15.40
N ILE A 234 -6.63 1.33 -15.57
CA ILE A 234 -5.51 0.41 -15.68
C ILE A 234 -5.13 -0.10 -14.29
N GLY A 235 -5.05 -1.42 -14.16
CA GLY A 235 -4.63 -2.13 -12.96
C GLY A 235 -3.56 -3.19 -13.24
N LEU A 236 -3.14 -3.87 -12.20
CA LEU A 236 -2.21 -5.00 -12.28
C LEU A 236 -3.02 -6.29 -12.37
N ARG A 237 -2.94 -7.00 -13.50
CA ARG A 237 -3.71 -8.22 -13.75
C ARG A 237 -2.83 -9.46 -13.72
N TYR A 238 -3.29 -10.46 -12.97
CA TYR A 238 -2.73 -11.80 -12.89
C TYR A 238 -3.69 -12.78 -13.57
N THR A 239 -3.18 -13.62 -14.47
CA THR A 239 -3.97 -14.63 -15.19
C THR A 239 -3.46 -16.03 -14.84
N SER A 240 -4.39 -16.94 -14.55
CA SER A 240 -4.08 -18.35 -14.25
C SER A 240 -3.67 -19.14 -15.50
N GLY A 241 -3.12 -20.36 -15.30
CA GLY A 241 -2.92 -21.32 -16.40
C GLY A 241 -1.74 -21.06 -17.33
N GLN A 242 -0.77 -20.24 -16.94
CA GLN A 242 0.49 -20.13 -17.69
C GLN A 242 1.33 -21.39 -17.48
N SER A 243 1.79 -21.98 -18.56
CA SER A 243 2.53 -23.27 -18.58
C SER A 243 3.89 -23.24 -17.88
N ASN A 244 4.43 -22.03 -17.62
CA ASN A 244 5.68 -21.88 -16.87
C ASN A 244 5.58 -20.72 -15.87
N PRO A 245 5.01 -20.97 -14.66
CA PRO A 245 4.71 -19.93 -13.68
C PRO A 245 5.96 -19.27 -13.07
N PHE A 246 7.16 -19.82 -13.29
CA PHE A 246 8.40 -19.33 -12.68
C PHE A 246 9.41 -18.75 -13.68
N LYS A 247 8.99 -18.43 -14.90
CA LYS A 247 9.88 -17.72 -15.84
C LYS A 247 10.03 -16.27 -15.39
N LEU A 248 11.17 -15.96 -14.77
CA LEU A 248 11.57 -14.60 -14.46
C LEU A 248 12.24 -14.00 -15.69
N THR A 249 11.72 -12.87 -16.18
CA THR A 249 12.36 -12.05 -17.20
C THR A 249 12.76 -10.74 -16.57
N THR A 250 14.03 -10.37 -16.63
CA THR A 250 14.56 -9.12 -16.09
C THR A 250 15.12 -8.29 -17.24
N ALA A 251 14.99 -6.98 -17.13
CA ALA A 251 15.66 -6.01 -17.96
C ALA A 251 16.35 -5.00 -17.05
N SER A 252 17.52 -4.53 -17.44
CA SER A 252 18.24 -3.49 -16.73
C SER A 252 18.77 -2.49 -17.76
N ASP A 253 18.68 -1.21 -17.40
CA ASP A 253 19.17 -0.10 -18.23
C ASP A 253 19.82 0.95 -17.33
N ALA A 254 20.59 1.84 -17.91
CA ALA A 254 21.22 2.95 -17.21
C ALA A 254 21.29 4.17 -18.10
N SER A 255 20.79 5.31 -17.61
CA SER A 255 20.97 6.59 -18.31
C SER A 255 22.21 7.32 -17.80
N PHE A 256 23.09 7.68 -18.75
CA PHE A 256 24.32 8.40 -18.43
C PHE A 256 24.03 9.87 -18.11
N ALA A 257 24.44 10.32 -16.91
CA ALA A 257 24.45 11.72 -16.47
C ALA A 257 23.06 12.43 -16.61
N ASP A 258 21.96 11.71 -16.45
CA ASP A 258 20.60 12.22 -16.68
C ASP A 258 20.06 13.16 -15.60
N CYS A 259 20.73 13.24 -14.45
CA CYS A 259 20.38 14.20 -13.42
C CYS A 259 20.94 15.59 -13.76
N GLU A 260 20.07 16.56 -14.02
CA GLU A 260 20.49 17.93 -14.36
C GLU A 260 21.31 18.59 -13.24
N ASP A 261 20.98 18.33 -11.98
CA ASP A 261 21.61 18.97 -10.83
C ASP A 261 22.97 18.36 -10.47
N THR A 262 23.06 17.03 -10.48
CA THR A 262 24.24 16.30 -9.95
C THR A 262 25.07 15.65 -11.03
N LYS A 263 24.57 15.60 -12.26
CA LYS A 263 25.15 14.85 -13.40
C LYS A 263 25.40 13.38 -13.09
N ARG A 264 24.67 12.83 -12.12
CA ARG A 264 24.71 11.38 -11.82
C ARG A 264 23.80 10.62 -12.76
N SER A 265 24.21 9.39 -13.04
CA SER A 265 23.43 8.43 -13.82
C SER A 265 22.32 7.82 -12.98
N THR A 266 21.18 7.52 -13.61
CA THR A 266 20.11 6.72 -13.00
C THR A 266 20.27 5.28 -13.48
N LEU A 267 20.18 4.34 -12.53
CA LEU A 267 20.10 2.91 -12.79
C LEU A 267 18.62 2.49 -12.80
N GLY A 268 18.23 1.69 -13.78
CA GLY A 268 16.89 1.13 -13.95
C GLY A 268 16.84 -0.37 -13.72
#